data_57c3269ed07ee66f37af355a6a173bfe
#
_entry.id   57c3269ed07ee66f37af355a6a173bfe
#
_cell.length_a   1.000
_cell.length_b   1.000
_cell.length_c   1.000
_cell.angle_alpha   90.00
_cell.angle_beta   90.00
_cell.angle_gamma   90.00
#
_symmetry.space_group_name_H-M   'P 1'
#
loop_
_entity.id
_entity.type
_entity.pdbx_description
1 polymer ?
#
loop_
_entity_poly.entity_id
_entity_poly.type
_entity_poly.pdbx_seq_one_letter_code
_entity_poly.pdbx_strand_id
1 'polypeptide(L)' 'MTQLQIKEEIDKNNQLIEQLITPSQYTLNNAVRDLLARNAELQHQCEHSFVDGFCEYCYMMEEEK' A
#
# COMPACT_ATOMS: atom_id res chain seq x y z
N MET A 1 -0.26 -14.67 6.29
CA MET A 1 -0.03 -13.43 7.05
C MET A 1 -1.30 -13.02 7.79
N THR A 2 -1.15 -12.45 8.96
CA THR A 2 -2.29 -11.86 9.67
C THR A 2 -2.63 -10.49 9.06
N GLN A 3 -3.84 -10.00 9.33
CA GLN A 3 -4.25 -8.67 8.89
C GLN A 3 -3.32 -7.59 9.42
N LEU A 4 -2.90 -7.71 10.69
CA LEU A 4 -1.99 -6.75 11.28
C LEU A 4 -0.62 -6.75 10.61
N GLN A 5 -0.12 -7.93 10.23
CA GLN A 5 1.13 -8.03 9.50
C GLN A 5 1.04 -7.37 8.11
N ILE A 6 -0.09 -7.56 7.44
CA ILE A 6 -0.33 -6.92 6.14
C ILE A 6 -0.30 -5.39 6.30
N LYS A 7 -0.98 -4.88 7.31
CA LYS A 7 -0.98 -3.43 7.60
C LYS A 7 0.42 -2.91 7.86
N GLU A 8 1.19 -3.59 8.69
CA GLU A 8 2.55 -3.18 9.03
C GLU A 8 3.47 -3.17 7.81
N GLU A 9 3.36 -4.19 6.95
CA GLU A 9 4.15 -4.26 5.71
C GLU A 9 3.80 -3.12 4.76
N ILE A 10 2.52 -2.84 4.58
CA ILE A 10 2.07 -1.77 3.71
C ILE A 10 2.52 -0.41 4.25
N ASP A 11 2.39 -0.18 5.55
CA ASP A 11 2.85 1.06 6.18
C ASP A 11 4.36 1.26 5.97
N LYS A 12 5.13 0.22 6.17
CA LYS A 12 6.57 0.25 5.95
C LYS A 12 6.90 0.56 4.49
N ASN A 13 6.23 -0.11 3.56
CA ASN A 13 6.45 0.12 2.14
C ASN A 13 6.08 1.55 1.74
N ASN A 14 4.99 2.08 2.27
CA ASN A 14 4.58 3.45 2.00
C ASN A 14 5.60 4.47 2.52
N GLN A 15 6.18 4.24 3.69
CA GLN A 15 7.22 5.10 4.23
C GLN A 15 8.46 5.08 3.33
N LEU A 16 8.85 3.92 2.83
CA LEU A 16 9.98 3.79 1.91
C LEU A 16 9.70 4.51 0.59
N ILE A 17 8.49 4.40 0.07
CA ILE A 17 8.09 5.11 -1.14
C ILE A 17 8.20 6.61 -0.95
N GLU A 18 7.73 7.14 0.17
CA GLU A 18 7.84 8.57 0.48
C GLU A 18 9.29 9.04 0.53
N GLN A 19 10.19 8.22 1.05
CA GLN A 19 11.61 8.55 1.10
C GLN A 19 12.27 8.53 -0.27
N LEU A 20 11.76 7.68 -1.19
CA LEU A 20 12.32 7.55 -2.54
C LEU A 20 11.76 8.58 -3.50
N ILE A 21 10.58 9.09 -3.24
CA ILE A 21 9.96 10.14 -4.05
C ILE A 21 10.29 11.50 -3.44
N THR A 22 11.13 12.27 -4.13
CA THR A 22 11.43 13.64 -3.71
C THR A 22 10.67 14.63 -4.58
N PRO A 23 10.43 15.86 -4.10
CA PRO A 23 9.72 16.87 -4.89
C PRO A 23 10.39 17.20 -6.23
N SER A 24 11.68 16.91 -6.38
CA SER A 24 12.42 17.17 -7.59
C SER A 24 12.50 15.96 -8.53
N GLN A 25 12.02 14.81 -8.11
CA GLN A 25 12.07 13.59 -8.91
C GLN A 25 10.69 12.94 -8.95
N TYR A 26 9.99 13.18 -10.04
CA TYR A 26 8.69 12.56 -10.27
C TYR A 26 8.77 11.24 -11.01
N THR A 27 9.98 10.81 -11.39
CA THR A 27 10.15 9.54 -12.09
C THR A 27 10.07 8.37 -11.12
N LEU A 28 9.19 7.43 -11.41
CA LEU A 28 9.11 6.18 -10.69
C LEU A 28 10.38 5.37 -11.00
N ASN A 29 11.20 5.17 -9.99
CA ASN A 29 12.34 4.28 -10.14
C ASN A 29 11.90 2.84 -9.89
N ASN A 30 12.79 1.88 -10.19
CA ASN A 30 12.48 0.46 -10.05
C ASN A 30 12.15 0.07 -8.63
N ALA A 31 12.80 0.70 -7.64
CA ALA A 31 12.53 0.41 -6.23
C ALA A 31 11.10 0.80 -5.85
N VAL A 32 10.62 1.96 -6.30
CA VAL A 32 9.25 2.40 -6.05
C VAL A 32 8.25 1.47 -6.73
N ARG A 33 8.52 1.07 -7.98
CA ARG A 33 7.66 0.13 -8.70
C ARG A 33 7.55 -1.21 -7.99
N ASP A 34 8.66 -1.72 -7.48
CA ASP A 34 8.69 -2.98 -6.73
C ASP A 34 7.86 -2.87 -5.44
N LEU A 35 7.98 -1.75 -4.72
CA LEU A 35 7.20 -1.52 -3.51
C LEU A 35 5.70 -1.43 -3.80
N LEU A 36 5.33 -0.76 -4.89
CA LEU A 36 3.92 -0.67 -5.29
C LEU A 36 3.35 -2.03 -5.68
N ALA A 37 4.14 -2.84 -6.39
CA ALA A 37 3.74 -4.20 -6.75
C ALA A 37 3.57 -5.07 -5.50
N ARG A 38 4.46 -4.91 -4.53
CA ARG A 38 4.38 -5.61 -3.25
C ARG A 38 3.12 -5.26 -2.49
N ASN A 39 2.81 -3.96 -2.43
CA ASN A 39 1.58 -3.49 -1.81
C ASN A 39 0.34 -4.09 -2.48
N ALA A 40 0.33 -4.19 -3.80
CA ALA A 40 -0.78 -4.79 -4.54
C ALA A 40 -0.97 -6.25 -4.17
N GLU A 41 0.11 -7.02 -4.04
CA GLU A 41 0.04 -8.41 -3.59
C GLU A 41 -0.52 -8.53 -2.17
N LEU A 42 -0.09 -7.65 -1.28
CA LEU A 42 -0.60 -7.63 0.10
C LEU A 42 -2.09 -7.28 0.13
N GLN A 43 -2.53 -6.37 -0.74
CA GLN A 43 -3.94 -6.03 -0.87
C GLN A 43 -4.77 -7.22 -1.33
N HIS A 44 -4.23 -8.07 -2.21
CA HIS A 44 -4.92 -9.29 -2.64
C HIS A 44 -5.09 -10.31 -1.51
N GLN A 45 -4.14 -10.35 -0.59
CA GLN A 45 -4.20 -11.25 0.56
C GLN A 45 -5.02 -10.71 1.71
N CYS A 46 -5.33 -9.43 1.68
CA CYS A 46 -6.03 -8.75 2.76
C CYS A 46 -7.50 -9.12 2.77
N GLU A 47 -8.03 -9.45 3.94
CA GLU A 47 -9.46 -9.53 4.16
C GLU A 47 -9.95 -8.13 4.44
N HIS A 48 -10.56 -7.50 3.45
CA HIS A 48 -10.89 -6.09 3.52
C HIS A 48 -11.95 -5.81 4.58
N SER A 49 -11.66 -4.83 5.42
CA SER A 49 -12.60 -4.28 6.38
C SER A 49 -12.74 -2.79 6.10
N PHE A 50 -13.78 -2.43 5.34
CA PHE A 50 -13.96 -1.05 4.90
C PHE A 50 -14.55 -0.20 6.00
N VAL A 51 -13.84 0.86 6.35
CA VAL A 51 -14.27 1.87 7.31
C VAL A 51 -14.13 3.23 6.63
N ASP A 52 -15.24 3.95 6.54
CA ASP A 52 -15.29 5.26 5.87
C ASP A 52 -14.78 5.24 4.42
N GLY A 53 -15.04 4.12 3.72
CA GLY A 53 -14.68 3.98 2.31
C GLY A 53 -13.29 3.44 2.04
N PHE A 54 -12.54 3.08 3.08
CA PHE A 54 -11.20 2.48 2.93
C PHE A 54 -11.10 1.21 3.76
N CYS A 55 -10.30 0.28 3.29
CA CYS A 55 -9.89 -0.83 4.12
C CYS A 55 -8.92 -0.32 5.21
N GLU A 56 -9.20 -0.63 6.47
CA GLU A 56 -8.37 -0.16 7.58
C GLU A 56 -6.99 -0.82 7.63
N TYR A 57 -6.79 -1.90 6.89
CA TYR A 57 -5.52 -2.64 6.87
C TYR A 57 -4.67 -2.35 5.65
N CYS A 58 -5.26 -2.41 4.45
CA CYS A 58 -4.48 -2.26 3.22
C CYS A 58 -4.72 -0.94 2.49
N TYR A 59 -5.59 -0.10 3.02
CA TYR A 59 -5.91 1.24 2.49
C TYR A 59 -6.52 1.23 1.09
N MET A 60 -6.99 0.06 0.64
CA MET A 60 -7.69 -0.02 -0.64
C MET A 60 -9.03 0.71 -0.52
N MET A 61 -9.36 1.50 -1.54
CA MET A 61 -10.65 2.19 -1.56
C MET A 61 -11.77 1.20 -1.88
N GLU A 62 -12.89 1.37 -1.18
CA GLU A 62 -14.08 0.58 -1.47
C GLU A 62 -14.61 0.96 -2.84
N GLU A 63 -14.84 -0.06 -3.70
CA GLU A 63 -15.45 0.17 -5.00
C GLU A 63 -16.96 0.30 -4.84
N GLU A 64 -17.49 1.43 -5.27
CA GLU A 64 -18.93 1.61 -5.36
C GLU A 64 -19.45 0.95 -6.63
N LYS A 65 -20.45 0.11 -6.46
CA LYS A 65 -21.15 -0.48 -7.59
C LYS A 65 -22.35 0.37 -7.96
#